data_da2a1f90ed02c63bfc8069ee09dafd2e
#
_entry.id   da2a1f90ed02c63bfc8069ee09dafd2e
#
_cell.length_a   1.000
_cell.length_b   1.000
_cell.length_c   1.000
_cell.angle_alpha   90.00
_cell.angle_beta   90.00
_cell.angle_gamma   90.00
#
_symmetry.space_group_name_H-M   'P 1'
#
loop_
_entity.id
_entity.type
_entity.pdbx_description
1 polymer ?
#
loop_
_entity_poly.entity_id
_entity_poly.type
_entity_poly.pdbx_seq_one_letter_code
_entity_poly.pdbx_strand_id
1 'polypeptide(L)'
;ATFNASLPSVQFGTGAEVALEGEFTEFDIRGSANIDYEVTIAEECQSWLKPAPKTRAETVTTTHSFVADYYENDSGADRKGSITFSNRPYGITVTLGVRQSPGVPDTPTEPGIATGADLVAFAKAVNAGGSTDRWENASGEVVLLNDIDLTELTEWTPIGQGKATGSPSYNTLTNPFTGVF
;
A
#
# COMPACT_ATOMS: atom_id res chain seq x y z
N ALA A 1 -4.24 -48.01 -8.70
CA ALA A 1 -3.78 -46.70 -8.28
C ALA A 1 -4.80 -45.64 -8.69
N THR A 2 -5.50 -45.03 -7.73
CA THR A 2 -6.45 -43.93 -7.99
C THR A 2 -5.65 -42.67 -8.07
N PHE A 3 -5.52 -42.05 -9.25
CA PHE A 3 -4.94 -40.74 -9.40
C PHE A 3 -5.98 -39.70 -8.97
N ASN A 4 -5.83 -39.11 -7.82
CA ASN A 4 -6.58 -37.93 -7.41
C ASN A 4 -5.85 -36.71 -7.94
N ALA A 5 -6.04 -36.37 -9.20
CA ALA A 5 -5.58 -35.10 -9.74
C ALA A 5 -6.52 -33.99 -9.26
N SER A 6 -6.04 -33.08 -8.42
CA SER A 6 -6.81 -31.89 -8.10
C SER A 6 -6.93 -31.00 -9.34
N LEU A 7 -8.13 -30.48 -9.60
CA LEU A 7 -8.35 -29.54 -10.71
C LEU A 7 -7.51 -28.26 -10.50
N PRO A 8 -6.99 -27.66 -11.59
CA PRO A 8 -6.33 -26.37 -11.51
C PRO A 8 -7.23 -25.33 -10.86
N SER A 9 -6.71 -24.59 -9.87
CA SER A 9 -7.48 -23.58 -9.16
C SER A 9 -6.61 -22.40 -8.74
N VAL A 10 -7.19 -21.21 -8.81
CA VAL A 10 -6.68 -19.96 -8.26
C VAL A 10 -7.83 -19.29 -7.52
N GLN A 11 -7.67 -19.05 -6.23
CA GLN A 11 -8.71 -18.46 -5.37
C GLN A 11 -8.07 -17.42 -4.46
N PHE A 12 -8.43 -16.15 -4.64
CA PHE A 12 -7.97 -15.03 -3.85
C PHE A 12 -9.13 -14.14 -3.39
N GLY A 13 -8.98 -13.59 -2.19
CA GLY A 13 -9.98 -12.74 -1.56
C GLY A 13 -11.13 -13.51 -0.91
N THR A 14 -11.73 -12.90 0.07
CA THR A 14 -12.90 -13.42 0.80
C THR A 14 -14.22 -12.80 0.34
N GLY A 15 -14.14 -11.89 -0.66
CA GLY A 15 -15.29 -11.16 -1.21
C GLY A 15 -14.96 -10.61 -2.60
N ALA A 16 -15.96 -10.05 -3.26
CA ALA A 16 -15.81 -9.45 -4.58
C ALA A 16 -15.10 -8.09 -4.57
N GLU A 17 -14.97 -7.45 -3.41
CA GLU A 17 -14.43 -6.10 -3.26
C GLU A 17 -13.68 -5.94 -1.93
N VAL A 18 -12.58 -5.20 -1.97
CA VAL A 18 -11.85 -4.68 -0.80
C VAL A 18 -12.23 -3.22 -0.63
N ALA A 19 -12.78 -2.88 0.54
CA ALA A 19 -13.12 -1.50 0.90
C ALA A 19 -12.00 -0.92 1.77
N LEU A 20 -11.53 0.27 1.41
CA LEU A 20 -10.47 1.01 2.08
C LEU A 20 -10.98 2.40 2.48
N GLU A 21 -10.45 2.92 3.56
CA GLU A 21 -10.60 4.32 3.95
C GLU A 21 -9.64 5.21 3.14
N GLY A 22 -9.82 6.52 3.20
CA GLY A 22 -9.04 7.48 2.40
C GLY A 22 -7.58 7.62 2.80
N GLU A 23 -7.20 7.11 3.94
CA GLU A 23 -5.82 7.16 4.41
C GLU A 23 -4.91 6.23 3.60
N PHE A 24 -3.60 6.52 3.65
CA PHE A 24 -2.60 5.59 3.14
C PHE A 24 -2.76 4.24 3.84
N THR A 25 -3.06 3.20 3.07
CA THR A 25 -3.40 1.89 3.63
C THR A 25 -2.57 0.79 2.99
N GLU A 26 -1.91 -0.02 3.83
CA GLU A 26 -1.34 -1.30 3.43
C GLU A 26 -2.33 -2.41 3.74
N PHE A 27 -2.56 -3.32 2.80
CA PHE A 27 -3.50 -4.42 2.97
C PHE A 27 -3.06 -5.69 2.26
N ASP A 28 -3.52 -6.82 2.79
CA ASP A 28 -3.18 -8.15 2.30
C ASP A 28 -4.36 -8.81 1.61
N ILE A 29 -4.11 -9.40 0.45
CA ILE A 29 -5.03 -10.33 -0.20
C ILE A 29 -4.49 -11.74 0.00
N ARG A 30 -5.25 -12.57 0.70
CA ARG A 30 -4.91 -13.97 0.98
C ARG A 30 -5.71 -14.89 0.09
N GLY A 31 -5.09 -15.99 -0.30
CA GLY A 31 -5.76 -16.99 -1.11
C GLY A 31 -4.99 -18.29 -1.23
N SER A 32 -5.41 -19.12 -2.14
CA SER A 32 -4.76 -20.38 -2.45
C SER A 32 -4.70 -20.62 -3.95
N ALA A 33 -3.60 -21.19 -4.41
CA ALA A 33 -3.47 -21.65 -5.79
C ALA A 33 -2.67 -22.97 -5.81
N ASN A 34 -3.03 -23.88 -6.69
CA ASN A 34 -2.30 -25.10 -6.95
C ASN A 34 -1.59 -25.10 -8.32
N ILE A 35 -1.58 -23.96 -8.97
CA ILE A 35 -0.92 -23.67 -10.25
C ILE A 35 -0.28 -22.28 -10.18
N ASP A 36 0.66 -22.00 -11.07
CA ASP A 36 1.25 -20.67 -11.22
C ASP A 36 0.20 -19.66 -11.68
N TYR A 37 0.37 -18.39 -11.32
CA TYR A 37 -0.50 -17.30 -11.72
C TYR A 37 0.25 -15.96 -11.77
N GLU A 38 -0.30 -15.04 -12.55
CA GLU A 38 0.15 -13.67 -12.65
C GLU A 38 -0.77 -12.75 -11.84
N VAL A 39 -0.20 -11.71 -11.23
CA VAL A 39 -0.94 -10.67 -10.51
C VAL A 39 -0.83 -9.37 -11.30
N THR A 40 -1.95 -8.78 -11.64
CA THR A 40 -2.01 -7.54 -12.43
C THR A 40 -2.93 -6.54 -11.75
N ILE A 41 -2.45 -5.31 -11.56
CA ILE A 41 -3.27 -4.16 -11.15
C ILE A 41 -3.76 -3.47 -12.41
N ALA A 42 -5.05 -3.12 -12.46
CA ALA A 42 -5.63 -2.45 -13.61
C ALA A 42 -4.93 -1.11 -13.88
N GLU A 43 -4.70 -0.80 -15.14
CA GLU A 43 -3.87 0.34 -15.56
C GLU A 43 -4.37 1.68 -15.01
N GLU A 44 -5.67 1.86 -14.98
CA GLU A 44 -6.33 3.08 -14.50
C GLU A 44 -6.13 3.36 -13.00
N CYS A 45 -5.73 2.37 -12.21
CA CYS A 45 -5.52 2.55 -10.78
C CYS A 45 -4.06 2.41 -10.34
N GLN A 46 -3.11 2.14 -11.24
CA GLN A 46 -1.69 1.98 -10.90
C GLN A 46 -1.03 3.25 -10.33
N SER A 47 -1.63 4.41 -10.55
CA SER A 47 -1.14 5.66 -9.98
C SER A 47 -1.26 5.71 -8.45
N TRP A 48 -2.24 5.02 -7.87
CA TRP A 48 -2.54 5.06 -6.44
C TRP A 48 -2.60 3.69 -5.74
N LEU A 49 -2.66 2.61 -6.51
CA LEU A 49 -2.67 1.24 -6.00
C LEU A 49 -1.43 0.52 -6.51
N LYS A 50 -0.60 0.02 -5.61
CA LYS A 50 0.70 -0.58 -5.94
C LYS A 50 0.92 -1.85 -5.14
N PRO A 51 1.75 -2.80 -5.62
CA PRO A 51 2.25 -3.87 -4.78
C PRO A 51 3.08 -3.28 -3.65
N ALA A 52 2.90 -3.78 -2.42
CA ALA A 52 3.76 -3.39 -1.31
C ALA A 52 5.21 -3.83 -1.59
N PRO A 53 6.21 -3.06 -1.14
CA PRO A 53 7.61 -3.45 -1.27
C PRO A 53 7.85 -4.80 -0.58
N LYS A 54 8.40 -5.76 -1.31
CA LYS A 54 8.72 -7.07 -0.72
C LYS A 54 9.90 -6.94 0.24
N THR A 55 9.65 -7.16 1.51
CA THR A 55 10.68 -7.15 2.56
C THR A 55 11.44 -8.46 2.68
N ARG A 56 10.99 -9.54 2.02
CA ARG A 56 11.60 -10.88 2.08
C ARG A 56 11.34 -11.67 0.80
N ALA A 57 12.32 -12.48 0.36
CA ALA A 57 12.11 -13.48 -0.67
C ALA A 57 11.27 -14.63 -0.08
N GLU A 58 10.03 -14.75 -0.53
CA GLU A 58 9.15 -15.84 -0.10
C GLU A 58 8.99 -16.88 -1.21
N THR A 59 9.14 -18.13 -0.80
CA THR A 59 8.79 -19.29 -1.59
C THR A 59 7.29 -19.54 -1.46
N VAL A 60 6.56 -19.50 -2.58
CA VAL A 60 5.11 -19.80 -2.69
C VAL A 60 4.25 -18.99 -1.74
N THR A 61 3.98 -17.76 -2.09
CA THR A 61 3.14 -16.86 -1.30
C THR A 61 1.68 -16.99 -1.70
N THR A 62 0.84 -17.39 -0.76
CA THR A 62 -0.62 -17.27 -0.86
C THR A 62 -1.13 -15.92 -0.34
N THR A 63 -0.23 -15.02 -0.01
CA THR A 63 -0.53 -13.67 0.47
C THR A 63 0.17 -12.65 -0.42
N HIS A 64 -0.58 -11.67 -0.90
CA HIS A 64 -0.08 -10.53 -1.66
C HIS A 64 -0.39 -9.25 -0.92
N SER A 65 0.62 -8.47 -0.63
CA SER A 65 0.49 -7.18 0.03
C SER A 65 0.45 -6.06 -0.99
N PHE A 66 -0.44 -5.11 -0.79
CA PHE A 66 -0.65 -3.93 -1.62
C PHE A 66 -0.68 -2.69 -0.75
N VAL A 67 -0.42 -1.56 -1.38
CA VAL A 67 -0.57 -0.25 -0.78
C VAL A 67 -1.52 0.58 -1.62
N ALA A 68 -2.40 1.32 -0.97
CA ALA A 68 -3.22 2.35 -1.57
C ALA A 68 -2.77 3.71 -1.04
N ASP A 69 -2.47 4.63 -1.94
CA ASP A 69 -2.11 5.99 -1.59
C ASP A 69 -3.30 6.72 -0.96
N TYR A 70 -3.02 7.78 -0.22
CA TYR A 70 -4.04 8.65 0.33
C TYR A 70 -5.00 9.15 -0.77
N TYR A 71 -6.28 9.23 -0.42
CA TYR A 71 -7.31 9.69 -1.32
C TYR A 71 -8.17 10.75 -0.67
N GLU A 72 -8.18 11.91 -1.27
CA GLU A 72 -9.03 13.04 -0.92
C GLU A 72 -9.91 13.39 -2.11
N ASN A 73 -11.18 13.63 -1.85
CA ASN A 73 -12.11 14.06 -2.88
C ASN A 73 -13.28 14.82 -2.24
N ASP A 74 -13.34 16.12 -2.47
CA ASP A 74 -14.36 17.01 -1.93
C ASP A 74 -15.80 16.62 -2.32
N SER A 75 -15.95 15.87 -3.41
CA SER A 75 -17.27 15.36 -3.81
C SER A 75 -17.75 14.18 -2.98
N GLY A 76 -16.90 13.62 -2.12
CA GLY A 76 -17.22 12.41 -1.35
C GLY A 76 -17.30 11.12 -2.19
N ALA A 77 -16.93 11.18 -3.49
CA ALA A 77 -17.02 10.02 -4.36
C ALA A 77 -15.86 9.06 -4.16
N ASP A 78 -16.16 7.77 -4.06
CA ASP A 78 -15.16 6.71 -3.97
C ASP A 78 -14.35 6.59 -5.26
N ARG A 79 -13.05 6.28 -5.14
CA ARG A 79 -12.28 5.79 -6.29
C ARG A 79 -12.28 4.26 -6.33
N LYS A 80 -12.18 3.72 -7.53
CA LYS A 80 -12.27 2.27 -7.74
C LYS A 80 -11.11 1.79 -8.59
N GLY A 81 -10.69 0.57 -8.31
CA GLY A 81 -9.66 -0.13 -9.06
C GLY A 81 -9.89 -1.63 -9.00
N SER A 82 -9.00 -2.40 -9.59
CA SER A 82 -9.07 -3.85 -9.51
C SER A 82 -7.71 -4.51 -9.55
N ILE A 83 -7.65 -5.70 -8.93
CA ILE A 83 -6.49 -6.58 -8.92
C ILE A 83 -6.94 -7.92 -9.51
N THR A 84 -6.22 -8.40 -10.52
CA THR A 84 -6.53 -9.63 -11.23
C THR A 84 -5.43 -10.67 -11.00
N PHE A 85 -5.85 -11.86 -10.63
CA PHE A 85 -5.03 -13.06 -10.54
C PHE A 85 -5.40 -13.98 -11.72
N SER A 86 -4.47 -14.30 -12.60
CA SER A 86 -4.77 -15.02 -13.82
C SER A 86 -3.76 -16.11 -14.15
N ASN A 87 -4.28 -17.20 -14.71
CA ASN A 87 -3.48 -18.21 -15.38
C ASN A 87 -4.02 -18.41 -16.80
N ARG A 88 -3.29 -17.96 -17.81
CA ARG A 88 -3.69 -18.02 -19.22
C ARG A 88 -3.82 -19.45 -19.76
N PRO A 89 -2.88 -20.38 -19.49
CA PRO A 89 -2.97 -21.76 -19.99
C PRO A 89 -4.26 -22.48 -19.60
N TYR A 90 -4.81 -22.20 -18.43
CA TYR A 90 -6.06 -22.83 -17.96
C TYR A 90 -7.28 -21.92 -18.09
N GLY A 91 -7.11 -20.69 -18.61
CA GLY A 91 -8.21 -19.73 -18.76
C GLY A 91 -8.81 -19.28 -17.42
N ILE A 92 -8.05 -19.35 -16.32
CA ILE A 92 -8.53 -18.98 -15.00
C ILE A 92 -8.24 -17.49 -14.78
N THR A 93 -9.26 -16.76 -14.34
CA THR A 93 -9.14 -15.34 -13.98
C THR A 93 -10.01 -15.07 -12.75
N VAL A 94 -9.40 -14.47 -11.72
CA VAL A 94 -10.06 -13.99 -10.51
C VAL A 94 -9.79 -12.51 -10.39
N THR A 95 -10.82 -11.68 -10.42
CA THR A 95 -10.70 -10.23 -10.28
C THR A 95 -11.35 -9.78 -8.98
N LEU A 96 -10.60 -9.00 -8.21
CA LEU A 96 -11.05 -8.34 -6.99
C LEU A 96 -11.19 -6.84 -7.25
N GLY A 97 -12.34 -6.27 -6.94
CA GLY A 97 -12.52 -4.84 -6.87
C GLY A 97 -11.77 -4.26 -5.66
N VAL A 98 -11.24 -3.06 -5.82
CA VAL A 98 -10.73 -2.24 -4.72
C VAL A 98 -11.47 -0.93 -4.76
N ARG A 99 -12.14 -0.58 -3.66
CA ARG A 99 -12.85 0.67 -3.49
C ARG A 99 -12.23 1.43 -2.34
N GLN A 100 -11.86 2.67 -2.57
CA GLN A 100 -11.38 3.56 -1.53
C GLN A 100 -12.29 4.76 -1.41
N SER A 101 -12.86 4.92 -0.23
CA SER A 101 -13.62 6.13 0.12
C SER A 101 -12.66 7.28 0.38
N PRO A 102 -13.00 8.53 0.04
CA PRO A 102 -12.14 9.65 0.38
C PRO A 102 -12.02 9.78 1.90
N GLY A 103 -10.82 10.08 2.35
CA GLY A 103 -10.58 10.46 3.74
C GLY A 103 -11.41 11.70 4.07
N VAL A 104 -11.85 11.78 5.31
CA VAL A 104 -12.35 13.05 5.84
C VAL A 104 -11.14 13.97 5.87
N PRO A 105 -11.16 15.14 5.22
CA PRO A 105 -10.07 16.06 5.32
C PRO A 105 -9.95 16.49 6.80
N ASP A 106 -9.00 15.93 7.50
CA ASP A 106 -8.40 16.61 8.64
C ASP A 106 -7.46 17.64 8.02
N THR A 107 -8.09 18.57 7.27
CA THR A 107 -7.34 19.51 6.43
C THR A 107 -6.79 20.59 7.35
N PRO A 108 -5.50 20.55 7.67
CA PRO A 108 -4.84 21.79 7.98
C PRO A 108 -5.07 22.69 6.76
N THR A 109 -5.45 23.91 6.95
CA THR A 109 -5.65 24.94 5.90
C THR A 109 -4.35 25.19 5.11
N GLU A 110 -3.26 24.55 5.50
CA GLU A 110 -1.93 24.59 4.89
C GLU A 110 -1.36 23.16 4.80
N PRO A 111 -0.69 22.80 3.67
CA PRO A 111 0.00 21.52 3.53
C PRO A 111 1.09 21.38 4.59
N GLY A 112 1.16 20.22 5.22
CA GLY A 112 2.16 19.95 6.27
C GLY A 112 1.69 18.86 7.24
N ILE A 113 2.51 18.62 8.26
CA ILE A 113 2.26 17.66 9.33
C ILE A 113 1.72 18.42 10.53
N ALA A 114 0.44 18.26 10.86
CA ALA A 114 -0.23 18.97 11.94
C ALA A 114 -0.42 18.13 13.20
N THR A 115 -0.45 16.80 13.09
CA THR A 115 -0.76 15.87 14.17
C THR A 115 0.20 14.68 14.21
N GLY A 116 0.21 13.93 15.31
CA GLY A 116 0.94 12.65 15.39
C GLY A 116 0.45 11.64 14.36
N ALA A 117 -0.86 11.63 14.07
CA ALA A 117 -1.44 10.77 13.04
C ALA A 117 -0.94 11.13 11.63
N ASP A 118 -0.82 12.43 11.31
CA ASP A 118 -0.23 12.89 10.05
C ASP A 118 1.23 12.44 9.92
N LEU A 119 2.01 12.55 11.01
CA LEU A 119 3.40 12.12 11.01
C LEU A 119 3.53 10.61 10.77
N VAL A 120 2.65 9.80 11.36
CA VAL A 120 2.59 8.35 11.12
C VAL A 120 2.21 8.05 9.67
N ALA A 121 1.21 8.75 9.13
CA ALA A 121 0.78 8.59 7.75
C ALA A 121 1.88 8.97 6.76
N PHE A 122 2.58 10.08 7.01
CA PHE A 122 3.76 10.50 6.24
C PHE A 122 4.87 9.45 6.27
N ALA A 123 5.23 8.94 7.47
CA ALA A 123 6.24 7.91 7.63
C ALA A 123 5.89 6.63 6.84
N LYS A 124 4.63 6.20 6.90
CA LYS A 124 4.13 5.05 6.13
C LYS A 124 4.24 5.29 4.62
N ALA A 125 3.83 6.47 4.13
CA ALA A 125 3.91 6.83 2.73
C ALA A 125 5.36 6.78 2.22
N VAL A 126 6.30 7.44 2.92
CA VAL A 126 7.73 7.40 2.57
C VAL A 126 8.27 5.98 2.56
N ASN A 127 8.01 5.19 3.61
CA ASN A 127 8.52 3.83 3.74
C ASN A 127 8.01 2.89 2.65
N ALA A 128 6.82 3.16 2.11
CA ALA A 128 6.25 2.41 1.01
C ALA A 128 6.62 2.95 -0.39
N GLY A 129 7.34 4.08 -0.47
CA GLY A 129 7.63 4.74 -1.74
C GLY A 129 6.39 5.37 -2.39
N GLY A 130 5.40 5.76 -1.57
CA GLY A 130 4.20 6.49 -1.99
C GLY A 130 4.47 7.98 -2.20
N SER A 131 3.44 8.74 -2.67
CA SER A 131 3.52 10.19 -2.82
C SER A 131 3.54 10.88 -1.45
N THR A 132 4.31 11.99 -1.37
CA THR A 132 4.40 12.89 -0.21
C THR A 132 3.78 14.26 -0.48
N ASP A 133 3.25 14.50 -1.67
CA ASP A 133 2.73 15.79 -2.16
C ASP A 133 1.72 16.43 -1.20
N ARG A 134 0.94 15.61 -0.50
CA ARG A 134 -0.05 16.06 0.49
C ARG A 134 0.53 16.88 1.62
N TRP A 135 1.76 16.60 2.02
CA TRP A 135 2.44 17.23 3.15
C TRP A 135 3.43 18.30 2.71
N GLU A 136 3.59 18.49 1.40
CA GLU A 136 4.52 19.46 0.84
C GLU A 136 3.85 20.80 0.59
N ASN A 137 4.50 21.86 1.04
CA ASN A 137 4.08 23.24 0.74
C ASN A 137 4.33 23.58 -0.74
N ALA A 138 3.95 24.79 -1.17
CA ALA A 138 4.14 25.24 -2.54
C ALA A 138 5.61 25.27 -3.01
N SER A 139 6.57 25.19 -2.09
CA SER A 139 8.01 25.07 -2.37
C SER A 139 8.51 23.64 -2.45
N GLY A 140 7.63 22.64 -2.24
CA GLY A 140 8.00 21.23 -2.20
C GLY A 140 8.68 20.82 -0.87
N GLU A 141 8.43 21.55 0.20
CA GLU A 141 9.01 21.29 1.53
C GLU A 141 7.92 20.70 2.44
N VAL A 142 8.27 19.66 3.20
CA VAL A 142 7.43 19.14 4.27
C VAL A 142 7.65 19.94 5.51
N VAL A 143 6.61 20.51 6.08
CA VAL A 143 6.70 21.37 7.28
C VAL A 143 5.86 20.81 8.43
N LEU A 144 6.34 21.00 9.65
CA LEU A 144 5.54 20.77 10.85
C LEU A 144 4.71 22.02 11.12
N LEU A 145 3.39 21.88 11.15
CA LEU A 145 2.47 23.00 11.36
C LEU A 145 2.22 23.31 12.83
N ASN A 146 2.48 22.33 13.71
CA ASN A 146 2.30 22.44 15.16
C ASN A 146 3.41 21.68 15.89
N ASP A 147 3.48 21.85 17.22
CA ASP A 147 4.17 20.91 18.08
C ASP A 147 3.42 19.57 18.03
N ILE A 148 4.12 18.51 17.67
CA ILE A 148 3.51 17.19 17.49
C ILE A 148 3.61 16.39 18.79
N ASP A 149 2.46 16.13 19.41
CA ASP A 149 2.37 15.22 20.54
C ASP A 149 2.36 13.76 20.08
N LEU A 150 3.33 12.98 20.51
CA LEU A 150 3.50 11.57 20.16
C LEU A 150 3.14 10.62 21.33
N THR A 151 2.65 11.14 22.44
CA THR A 151 2.38 10.33 23.66
C THR A 151 1.29 9.29 23.46
N GLU A 152 0.35 9.54 22.57
CA GLU A 152 -0.76 8.65 22.23
C GLU A 152 -0.39 7.60 21.16
N LEU A 153 0.80 7.70 20.55
CA LEU A 153 1.22 6.76 19.51
C LEU A 153 1.59 5.41 20.11
N THR A 154 0.83 4.39 19.77
CA THR A 154 1.10 3.00 20.16
C THR A 154 2.13 2.31 19.28
N GLU A 155 2.29 2.79 18.04
CA GLU A 155 3.21 2.23 17.07
C GLU A 155 3.91 3.36 16.29
N TRP A 156 5.23 3.29 16.22
CA TRP A 156 6.05 4.20 15.44
C TRP A 156 7.05 3.43 14.57
N THR A 157 7.03 3.74 13.28
CA THR A 157 8.03 3.24 12.34
C THR A 157 8.85 4.41 11.82
N PRO A 158 10.18 4.42 12.04
CA PRO A 158 11.03 5.51 11.56
C PRO A 158 10.90 5.76 10.06
N ILE A 159 11.01 7.04 9.67
CA ILE A 159 10.96 7.45 8.26
C ILE A 159 12.23 6.96 7.56
N GLY A 160 12.05 6.41 6.35
CA GLY A 160 13.18 5.94 5.54
C GLY A 160 13.78 4.64 6.05
N GLN A 161 12.96 3.66 6.38
CA GLN A 161 13.43 2.35 6.84
C GLN A 161 14.46 1.74 5.89
N GLY A 162 15.60 1.33 6.47
CA GLY A 162 16.65 0.60 5.79
C GLY A 162 16.50 -0.90 5.91
N LYS A 163 16.85 -1.64 4.87
CA LYS A 163 17.00 -3.09 4.94
C LYS A 163 18.35 -3.41 5.58
N ALA A 164 18.34 -4.12 6.70
CA ALA A 164 19.56 -4.71 7.25
C ALA A 164 20.05 -5.80 6.26
N THR A 165 21.16 -5.56 5.59
CA THR A 165 21.72 -6.49 4.60
C THR A 165 22.69 -7.52 5.22
N GLY A 166 22.68 -7.68 6.54
CA GLY A 166 23.55 -8.67 7.22
C GLY A 166 25.05 -8.37 7.21
N SER A 167 25.46 -7.28 6.60
CA SER A 167 26.84 -6.78 6.64
C SER A 167 26.89 -5.46 7.41
N PRO A 168 27.80 -5.29 8.38
CA PRO A 168 27.87 -4.08 9.20
C PRO A 168 28.20 -2.79 8.41
N SER A 169 28.45 -2.88 7.13
CA SER A 169 28.97 -1.76 6.36
C SER A 169 27.99 -1.05 5.42
N TYR A 170 26.81 -1.60 5.14
CA TYR A 170 25.88 -0.99 4.17
C TYR A 170 24.43 -1.25 4.55
N ASN A 171 23.83 -0.31 5.28
CA ASN A 171 22.38 -0.20 5.37
C ASN A 171 21.90 0.58 4.14
N THR A 172 21.33 -0.10 3.16
CA THR A 172 20.65 0.56 2.05
C THR A 172 19.24 0.93 2.50
N LEU A 173 18.94 2.23 2.51
CA LEU A 173 17.56 2.70 2.66
C LEU A 173 16.77 2.23 1.44
N THR A 174 15.66 1.55 1.67
CA THR A 174 14.84 1.02 0.58
C THR A 174 14.03 2.13 -0.08
N ASN A 175 13.52 3.06 0.74
CA ASN A 175 12.76 4.23 0.31
C ASN A 175 13.17 5.41 1.20
N PRO A 176 14.30 6.08 0.91
CA PRO A 176 14.68 7.27 1.66
C PRO A 176 13.72 8.41 1.33
N PHE A 177 13.39 9.24 2.30
CA PHE A 177 12.81 10.54 2.02
C PHE A 177 13.88 11.40 1.35
N THR A 178 13.61 11.88 0.16
CA THR A 178 14.53 12.69 -0.65
C THR A 178 14.12 14.16 -0.76
N GLY A 179 13.00 14.52 -0.11
CA GLY A 179 12.50 15.89 -0.05
C GLY A 179 13.22 16.75 1.01
N VAL A 180 12.68 17.91 1.25
CA VAL A 180 13.16 18.88 2.25
C VAL A 180 12.19 18.89 3.43
N PHE A 181 12.76 18.95 4.65
CA PHE A 181 12.04 19.15 5.91
C PHE A 181 12.33 20.53 6.41
#